data_db8028af3ce2b0bc34734135ab723c7d
#
_entry.id   db8028af3ce2b0bc34734135ab723c7d
#
_cell.length_a   1.000
_cell.length_b   1.000
_cell.length_c   1.000
_cell.angle_alpha   90.00
_cell.angle_beta   90.00
_cell.angle_gamma   90.00
#
_symmetry.space_group_name_H-M   'P 1'
#
loop_
_entity.id
_entity.type
_entity.pdbx_description
1 polymer ?
#
loop_
_entity_poly.entity_id
_entity_poly.type
_entity_poly.pdbx_seq_one_letter_code
_entity_poly.pdbx_strand_id
1 'polypeptide(L)'
;MEEPPAWENDGLLPLERQLHEAARRNNIGRMKELIERKVNIRARNHVGRVALHWAAGAGHEQAVRLLLEHEVAVDDEDAFGMNSLLLSAWFGHLQILQILVNSGAKIHCKNKEGNTALHLAASRGHLTVLQRLVDIRLDLEEQNVEGLTALHAAVEGSHPDCVQLLLEAGSSVNALTQKKQSCLHYAALGGSEDVARALIHAGGHTNIADHQGASPMHLAVRHNFPALVQLLIDAGSDLDATDNRQQTPLHLAAEHAWQDIAEMLLVTGVNLNLRDKQGKTALAVAARSNHISLVDMIIKADRLYKWEKDHVLCRDPRDPSGKNLTFKQDHRQETQQFHSVLWRLASRHLRPQEWKKLAYCWEFTEAHVHAIEQQWTGIKSYQEHGHRMLLIWLHGVAIAGENPNKALFEGLMAIGRRDLAESIRKKANADPGTPRRCTAM
;
A
#
# COMPACT_ATOMS: atom_id res chain seq x y z
N MET A 1 -30.53 -20.04 37.81
CA MET A 1 -31.46 -19.26 36.98
C MET A 1 -30.69 -18.91 35.76
N GLU A 2 -30.97 -19.61 34.66
CA GLU A 2 -30.40 -19.31 33.35
C GLU A 2 -30.96 -17.95 32.93
N GLU A 3 -30.09 -16.99 32.54
CA GLU A 3 -30.53 -15.75 31.94
C GLU A 3 -31.36 -16.07 30.69
N PRO A 4 -32.56 -15.47 30.54
CA PRO A 4 -33.36 -15.72 29.34
C PRO A 4 -32.55 -15.30 28.09
N PRO A 5 -32.62 -16.08 27.03
CA PRO A 5 -31.85 -15.78 25.81
C PRO A 5 -32.21 -14.38 25.30
N ALA A 6 -31.22 -13.63 24.82
CA ALA A 6 -31.28 -12.21 24.45
C ALA A 6 -32.42 -11.80 23.47
N TRP A 7 -33.18 -12.76 22.93
CA TRP A 7 -34.36 -12.56 22.08
C TRP A 7 -35.69 -12.45 22.87
N GLU A 8 -35.73 -12.70 24.18
CA GLU A 8 -36.96 -12.63 24.96
C GLU A 8 -37.38 -11.18 25.31
N ASN A 9 -36.47 -10.20 25.08
CA ASN A 9 -36.70 -8.79 25.42
C ASN A 9 -36.81 -7.86 24.20
N ASP A 10 -37.31 -8.38 23.04
CA ASP A 10 -37.32 -7.65 21.77
C ASP A 10 -38.50 -6.67 21.61
N GLY A 11 -39.33 -6.50 22.66
CA GLY A 11 -40.45 -5.54 22.69
C GLY A 11 -41.72 -5.99 21.92
N LEU A 12 -41.68 -7.20 21.31
CA LEU A 12 -42.78 -7.75 20.52
C LEU A 12 -43.69 -8.68 21.38
N LEU A 13 -44.99 -8.65 21.09
CA LEU A 13 -45.90 -9.67 21.58
C LEU A 13 -45.58 -11.04 20.95
N PRO A 14 -45.91 -12.17 21.62
CA PRO A 14 -45.53 -13.51 21.13
C PRO A 14 -45.98 -13.81 19.69
N LEU A 15 -47.15 -13.36 19.27
CA LEU A 15 -47.64 -13.55 17.90
C LEU A 15 -46.97 -12.62 16.88
N GLU A 16 -46.62 -11.41 17.26
CA GLU A 16 -45.85 -10.47 16.43
C GLU A 16 -44.43 -11.00 16.19
N ARG A 17 -43.77 -11.56 17.20
CA ARG A 17 -42.48 -12.24 17.08
C ARG A 17 -42.56 -13.42 16.12
N GLN A 18 -43.63 -14.23 16.19
CA GLN A 18 -43.86 -15.31 15.25
C GLN A 18 -44.03 -14.81 13.81
N LEU A 19 -44.64 -13.64 13.60
CA LEU A 19 -44.76 -13.02 12.28
C LEU A 19 -43.40 -12.60 11.74
N HIS A 20 -42.57 -11.95 12.54
CA HIS A 20 -41.20 -11.58 12.17
C HIS A 20 -40.37 -12.81 11.80
N GLU A 21 -40.44 -13.87 12.60
CA GLU A 21 -39.71 -15.11 12.34
C GLU A 21 -40.25 -15.84 11.10
N ALA A 22 -41.57 -15.86 10.88
CA ALA A 22 -42.19 -16.44 9.71
C ALA A 22 -41.77 -15.66 8.43
N ALA A 23 -41.70 -14.32 8.51
CA ALA A 23 -41.20 -13.48 7.40
C ALA A 23 -39.71 -13.75 7.11
N ARG A 24 -38.88 -13.88 8.16
CA ARG A 24 -37.46 -14.21 8.04
C ARG A 24 -37.20 -15.60 7.43
N ARG A 25 -38.11 -16.56 7.67
CA ARG A 25 -38.00 -17.94 7.18
C ARG A 25 -38.84 -18.24 5.93
N ASN A 26 -39.47 -17.25 5.33
CA ASN A 26 -40.39 -17.43 4.20
C ASN A 26 -41.54 -18.40 4.47
N ASN A 27 -42.05 -18.48 5.68
CA ASN A 27 -43.17 -19.35 6.03
C ASN A 27 -44.50 -18.65 5.71
N ILE A 28 -44.89 -18.67 4.44
CA ILE A 28 -46.07 -18.00 3.92
C ILE A 28 -47.36 -18.49 4.57
N GLY A 29 -47.47 -19.80 4.82
CA GLY A 29 -48.65 -20.37 5.48
C GLY A 29 -48.86 -19.81 6.88
N ARG A 30 -47.77 -19.73 7.68
CA ARG A 30 -47.82 -19.17 9.01
C ARG A 30 -48.07 -17.66 9.00
N MET A 31 -47.49 -16.92 8.03
CA MET A 31 -47.74 -15.52 7.87
C MET A 31 -49.24 -15.24 7.60
N LYS A 32 -49.84 -15.96 6.66
CA LYS A 32 -51.28 -15.82 6.34
C LYS A 32 -52.15 -16.08 7.57
N GLU A 33 -51.90 -17.18 8.26
CA GLU A 33 -52.63 -17.53 9.51
C GLU A 33 -52.56 -16.41 10.56
N LEU A 34 -51.35 -15.81 10.77
CA LEU A 34 -51.17 -14.73 11.73
C LEU A 34 -51.86 -13.44 11.29
N ILE A 35 -51.84 -13.14 9.98
CA ILE A 35 -52.51 -11.98 9.41
C ILE A 35 -54.04 -12.12 9.57
N GLU A 36 -54.62 -13.30 9.27
CA GLU A 36 -56.05 -13.63 9.48
C GLU A 36 -56.44 -13.46 10.95
N ARG A 37 -55.56 -13.77 11.88
CA ARG A 37 -55.75 -13.51 13.33
C ARG A 37 -55.60 -12.04 13.72
N LYS A 38 -55.44 -11.13 12.77
CA LYS A 38 -55.30 -9.69 12.97
C LYS A 38 -54.09 -9.31 13.86
N VAL A 39 -53.00 -10.06 13.76
CA VAL A 39 -51.73 -9.67 14.40
C VAL A 39 -51.26 -8.33 13.85
N ASN A 40 -50.70 -7.48 14.69
CA ASN A 40 -50.19 -6.16 14.26
C ASN A 40 -49.00 -6.35 13.31
N ILE A 41 -49.24 -6.21 11.99
CA ILE A 41 -48.24 -6.38 10.93
C ILE A 41 -47.18 -5.26 11.00
N ARG A 42 -47.49 -4.12 11.59
CA ARG A 42 -46.61 -2.94 11.73
C ARG A 42 -45.87 -2.95 13.08
N ALA A 43 -45.92 -4.05 13.85
CA ALA A 43 -45.21 -4.17 15.11
C ALA A 43 -43.71 -4.01 14.88
N ARG A 44 -43.07 -3.21 15.75
CA ARG A 44 -41.62 -2.92 15.67
C ARG A 44 -40.91 -3.59 16.84
N ASN A 45 -39.82 -4.26 16.54
CA ASN A 45 -38.97 -4.83 17.60
C ASN A 45 -38.13 -3.71 18.27
N HIS A 46 -37.28 -4.08 19.23
CA HIS A 46 -36.43 -3.13 19.99
C HIS A 46 -35.47 -2.29 19.11
N VAL A 47 -35.08 -2.78 17.90
CA VAL A 47 -34.31 -2.03 16.92
C VAL A 47 -35.17 -1.34 15.88
N GLY A 48 -36.49 -1.26 16.07
CA GLY A 48 -37.43 -0.59 15.17
C GLY A 48 -37.78 -1.36 13.89
N ARG A 49 -37.35 -2.60 13.73
CA ARG A 49 -37.63 -3.40 12.53
C ARG A 49 -39.04 -3.97 12.56
N VAL A 50 -39.69 -3.93 11.38
CA VAL A 50 -40.98 -4.60 11.10
C VAL A 50 -40.72 -5.90 10.31
N ALA A 51 -41.77 -6.74 10.12
CA ALA A 51 -41.66 -7.98 9.39
C ALA A 51 -41.12 -7.82 7.96
N LEU A 52 -41.39 -6.68 7.29
CA LEU A 52 -40.90 -6.37 5.94
C LEU A 52 -39.38 -6.23 5.89
N HIS A 53 -38.72 -5.69 6.90
CA HIS A 53 -37.28 -5.62 6.99
C HIS A 53 -36.63 -7.00 6.97
N TRP A 54 -37.23 -7.95 7.72
CA TRP A 54 -36.73 -9.32 7.79
C TRP A 54 -36.94 -10.10 6.46
N ALA A 55 -38.12 -9.93 5.85
CA ALA A 55 -38.40 -10.55 4.55
C ALA A 55 -37.49 -9.99 3.46
N ALA A 56 -37.28 -8.66 3.43
CA ALA A 56 -36.44 -8.02 2.44
C ALA A 56 -34.95 -8.35 2.62
N GLY A 57 -34.44 -8.32 3.86
CA GLY A 57 -33.06 -8.68 4.17
C GLY A 57 -32.75 -10.17 3.96
N ALA A 58 -33.74 -11.05 4.08
CA ALA A 58 -33.61 -12.47 3.82
C ALA A 58 -33.84 -12.86 2.33
N GLY A 59 -34.26 -11.93 1.47
CA GLY A 59 -34.46 -12.17 0.05
C GLY A 59 -35.74 -12.96 -0.30
N HIS A 60 -36.76 -12.89 0.55
CA HIS A 60 -37.97 -13.69 0.42
C HIS A 60 -39.09 -12.96 -0.34
N GLU A 61 -39.11 -13.13 -1.66
CA GLU A 61 -40.04 -12.43 -2.55
C GLU A 61 -41.50 -12.63 -2.15
N GLN A 62 -41.92 -13.88 -1.88
CA GLN A 62 -43.31 -14.19 -1.55
C GLN A 62 -43.75 -13.53 -0.23
N ALA A 63 -42.87 -13.52 0.78
CA ALA A 63 -43.13 -12.85 2.03
C ALA A 63 -43.23 -11.33 1.87
N VAL A 64 -42.35 -10.72 1.04
CA VAL A 64 -42.39 -9.28 0.73
C VAL A 64 -43.68 -8.93 0.03
N ARG A 65 -44.08 -9.66 -1.01
CA ARG A 65 -45.36 -9.41 -1.74
C ARG A 65 -46.56 -9.52 -0.82
N LEU A 66 -46.62 -10.56 0.00
CA LEU A 66 -47.73 -10.76 0.95
C LEU A 66 -47.85 -9.60 1.96
N LEU A 67 -46.72 -9.08 2.47
CA LEU A 67 -46.74 -7.96 3.39
C LEU A 67 -47.17 -6.65 2.70
N LEU A 68 -46.73 -6.42 1.46
CA LEU A 68 -47.09 -5.26 0.69
C LEU A 68 -48.59 -5.25 0.31
N GLU A 69 -49.18 -6.43 0.03
CA GLU A 69 -50.64 -6.59 -0.22
C GLU A 69 -51.47 -6.16 1.00
N HIS A 70 -50.89 -6.20 2.21
CA HIS A 70 -51.54 -5.77 3.44
C HIS A 70 -51.14 -4.36 3.89
N GLU A 71 -50.74 -3.51 2.96
CA GLU A 71 -50.51 -2.06 3.13
C GLU A 71 -49.47 -1.72 4.23
N VAL A 72 -48.41 -2.55 4.35
CA VAL A 72 -47.29 -2.20 5.21
C VAL A 72 -46.55 -1.00 4.61
N ALA A 73 -46.13 -0.04 5.43
CA ALA A 73 -45.35 1.08 4.99
C ALA A 73 -44.01 0.63 4.42
N VAL A 74 -43.76 0.91 3.12
CA VAL A 74 -42.57 0.44 2.40
C VAL A 74 -41.32 1.13 2.88
N ASP A 75 -41.43 2.39 3.33
CA ASP A 75 -40.31 3.27 3.73
C ASP A 75 -40.07 3.32 5.26
N ASP A 76 -40.68 2.40 6.01
CA ASP A 76 -40.41 2.31 7.45
C ASP A 76 -38.89 2.10 7.69
N GLU A 77 -38.33 2.89 8.61
CA GLU A 77 -36.92 2.85 8.97
C GLU A 77 -36.73 2.18 10.33
N ASP A 78 -35.64 1.40 10.45
CA ASP A 78 -35.19 0.86 11.73
C ASP A 78 -34.34 1.87 12.53
N ALA A 79 -33.82 1.46 13.67
CA ALA A 79 -32.99 2.30 14.54
C ALA A 79 -31.70 2.81 13.88
N PHE A 80 -31.25 2.18 12.78
CA PHE A 80 -30.08 2.58 12.00
C PHE A 80 -30.45 3.43 10.77
N GLY A 81 -31.74 3.76 10.59
CA GLY A 81 -32.23 4.42 9.39
C GLY A 81 -32.32 3.48 8.17
N MET A 82 -32.24 2.17 8.38
CA MET A 82 -32.36 1.20 7.31
C MET A 82 -33.83 0.90 7.03
N ASN A 83 -34.26 1.08 5.80
CA ASN A 83 -35.55 0.60 5.31
C ASN A 83 -35.37 -0.70 4.50
N SER A 84 -36.47 -1.29 4.06
CA SER A 84 -36.45 -2.56 3.33
C SER A 84 -35.68 -2.47 2.00
N LEU A 85 -35.71 -1.30 1.31
CA LEU A 85 -34.96 -1.07 0.07
C LEU A 85 -33.45 -1.06 0.34
N LEU A 86 -32.98 -0.34 1.34
CA LEU A 86 -31.58 -0.30 1.73
C LEU A 86 -31.07 -1.68 2.19
N LEU A 87 -31.91 -2.44 2.92
CA LEU A 87 -31.56 -3.82 3.30
C LEU A 87 -31.44 -4.74 2.09
N SER A 88 -32.36 -4.62 1.10
CA SER A 88 -32.28 -5.42 -0.13
C SER A 88 -31.01 -5.10 -0.94
N ALA A 89 -30.56 -3.85 -0.96
CA ALA A 89 -29.32 -3.44 -1.59
C ALA A 89 -28.08 -3.96 -0.81
N TRP A 90 -28.10 -3.90 0.52
CA TRP A 90 -27.03 -4.39 1.39
C TRP A 90 -26.79 -5.90 1.27
N PHE A 91 -27.87 -6.67 1.11
CA PHE A 91 -27.81 -8.13 0.97
C PHE A 91 -27.82 -8.64 -0.48
N GLY A 92 -27.92 -7.77 -1.47
CA GLY A 92 -27.82 -8.10 -2.89
C GLY A 92 -29.08 -8.71 -3.50
N HIS A 93 -30.25 -8.43 -2.94
CA HIS A 93 -31.52 -9.03 -3.38
C HIS A 93 -32.19 -8.19 -4.47
N LEU A 94 -31.72 -8.33 -5.72
CA LEU A 94 -32.20 -7.58 -6.88
C LEU A 94 -33.72 -7.65 -7.06
N GLN A 95 -34.32 -8.84 -6.96
CA GLN A 95 -35.76 -9.04 -7.16
C GLN A 95 -36.58 -8.28 -6.11
N ILE A 96 -36.11 -8.30 -4.86
CA ILE A 96 -36.77 -7.57 -3.77
C ILE A 96 -36.67 -6.06 -4.00
N LEU A 97 -35.51 -5.59 -4.39
CA LEU A 97 -35.30 -4.16 -4.72
C LEU A 97 -36.29 -3.73 -5.81
N GLN A 98 -36.43 -4.50 -6.89
CA GLN A 98 -37.38 -4.20 -7.97
C GLN A 98 -38.82 -4.19 -7.49
N ILE A 99 -39.23 -5.14 -6.66
CA ILE A 99 -40.59 -5.17 -6.10
C ILE A 99 -40.85 -3.93 -5.26
N LEU A 100 -39.92 -3.55 -4.37
CA LEU A 100 -40.08 -2.39 -3.51
C LEU A 100 -40.13 -1.09 -4.31
N VAL A 101 -39.28 -0.92 -5.31
CA VAL A 101 -39.34 0.25 -6.24
C VAL A 101 -40.67 0.32 -6.95
N ASN A 102 -41.17 -0.82 -7.48
CA ASN A 102 -42.49 -0.85 -8.17
C ASN A 102 -43.67 -0.61 -7.21
N SER A 103 -43.45 -0.83 -5.91
CA SER A 103 -44.45 -0.57 -4.86
C SER A 103 -44.38 0.85 -4.29
N GLY A 104 -43.55 1.71 -4.89
CA GLY A 104 -43.47 3.14 -4.54
C GLY A 104 -42.46 3.45 -3.43
N ALA A 105 -41.49 2.58 -3.17
CA ALA A 105 -40.40 2.86 -2.22
C ALA A 105 -39.58 4.08 -2.67
N LYS A 106 -39.18 4.92 -1.70
CA LYS A 106 -38.30 6.08 -1.95
C LYS A 106 -36.88 5.59 -2.29
N ILE A 107 -36.47 5.86 -3.53
CA ILE A 107 -35.17 5.41 -4.03
C ILE A 107 -34.01 6.24 -3.47
N HIS A 108 -34.23 7.52 -3.16
CA HIS A 108 -33.25 8.47 -2.65
C HIS A 108 -33.12 8.46 -1.11
N CYS A 109 -33.48 7.35 -0.46
CA CYS A 109 -33.34 7.20 0.99
C CYS A 109 -31.88 7.01 1.41
N LYS A 110 -31.59 7.43 2.64
CA LYS A 110 -30.26 7.30 3.28
C LYS A 110 -30.44 6.73 4.68
N ASN A 111 -29.51 5.88 5.09
CA ASN A 111 -29.44 5.45 6.48
C ASN A 111 -28.84 6.56 7.38
N LYS A 112 -28.70 6.32 8.70
CA LYS A 112 -28.14 7.31 9.63
C LYS A 112 -26.68 7.68 9.35
N GLU A 113 -25.93 6.82 8.66
CA GLU A 113 -24.57 7.09 8.21
C GLU A 113 -24.55 7.88 6.88
N GLY A 114 -25.72 8.18 6.31
CA GLY A 114 -25.86 8.85 5.03
C GLY A 114 -25.64 7.93 3.81
N ASN A 115 -25.55 6.61 4.02
CA ASN A 115 -25.37 5.66 2.93
C ASN A 115 -26.67 5.48 2.15
N THR A 116 -26.60 5.61 0.82
CA THR A 116 -27.65 5.28 -0.12
C THR A 116 -27.60 3.80 -0.52
N ALA A 117 -28.61 3.32 -1.26
CA ALA A 117 -28.59 1.98 -1.83
C ALA A 117 -27.35 1.72 -2.71
N LEU A 118 -26.84 2.75 -3.42
CA LEU A 118 -25.58 2.66 -4.19
C LEU A 118 -24.38 2.36 -3.30
N HIS A 119 -24.22 3.08 -2.19
CA HIS A 119 -23.12 2.85 -1.23
C HIS A 119 -23.16 1.44 -0.68
N LEU A 120 -24.35 0.98 -0.27
CA LEU A 120 -24.52 -0.34 0.34
C LEU A 120 -24.27 -1.49 -0.65
N ALA A 121 -24.81 -1.39 -1.88
CA ALA A 121 -24.56 -2.38 -2.92
C ALA A 121 -23.09 -2.41 -3.34
N ALA A 122 -22.45 -1.23 -3.47
CA ALA A 122 -21.06 -1.10 -3.87
C ALA A 122 -20.09 -1.67 -2.80
N SER A 123 -20.33 -1.34 -1.53
CA SER A 123 -19.50 -1.82 -0.40
C SER A 123 -19.52 -3.34 -0.20
N ARG A 124 -20.57 -4.01 -0.70
CA ARG A 124 -20.77 -5.46 -0.60
C ARG A 124 -20.49 -6.21 -1.90
N GLY A 125 -20.17 -5.50 -2.98
CA GLY A 125 -19.86 -6.11 -4.27
C GLY A 125 -21.09 -6.68 -5.00
N HIS A 126 -22.28 -6.18 -4.72
CA HIS A 126 -23.50 -6.65 -5.37
C HIS A 126 -23.69 -6.04 -6.75
N LEU A 127 -22.90 -6.50 -7.72
CA LEU A 127 -22.81 -5.95 -9.08
C LEU A 127 -24.18 -5.83 -9.76
N THR A 128 -25.02 -6.84 -9.69
CA THR A 128 -26.34 -6.85 -10.35
C THR A 128 -27.30 -5.82 -9.77
N VAL A 129 -27.26 -5.62 -8.45
CA VAL A 129 -28.05 -4.57 -7.77
C VAL A 129 -27.48 -3.21 -8.12
N LEU A 130 -26.18 -3.06 -8.09
CA LEU A 130 -25.49 -1.82 -8.42
C LEU A 130 -25.79 -1.40 -9.87
N GLN A 131 -25.71 -2.33 -10.82
CA GLN A 131 -26.08 -2.07 -12.22
C GLN A 131 -27.52 -1.54 -12.34
N ARG A 132 -28.47 -2.17 -11.65
CA ARG A 132 -29.87 -1.73 -11.68
C ARG A 132 -30.05 -0.33 -11.09
N LEU A 133 -29.34 0.00 -10.02
CA LEU A 133 -29.38 1.33 -9.41
C LEU A 133 -28.76 2.40 -10.31
N VAL A 134 -27.70 2.07 -11.05
CA VAL A 134 -27.10 2.93 -12.08
C VAL A 134 -28.08 3.16 -13.24
N ASP A 135 -28.77 2.11 -13.72
CA ASP A 135 -29.75 2.19 -14.79
C ASP A 135 -30.94 3.13 -14.45
N ILE A 136 -31.29 3.22 -13.18
CA ILE A 136 -32.35 4.14 -12.68
C ILE A 136 -31.83 5.59 -12.62
N ARG A 137 -30.54 5.83 -12.90
CA ARG A 137 -29.89 7.14 -12.91
C ARG A 137 -29.87 7.84 -11.54
N LEU A 138 -29.54 7.11 -10.50
CA LEU A 138 -29.27 7.71 -9.20
C LEU A 138 -27.99 8.56 -9.27
N ASP A 139 -27.91 9.58 -8.42
CA ASP A 139 -26.73 10.41 -8.31
C ASP A 139 -25.55 9.59 -7.76
N LEU A 140 -24.53 9.40 -8.61
CA LEU A 140 -23.32 8.63 -8.28
C LEU A 140 -22.37 9.40 -7.36
N GLU A 141 -22.53 10.74 -7.30
CA GLU A 141 -21.64 11.63 -6.52
C GLU A 141 -22.21 11.96 -5.12
N GLU A 142 -23.36 11.37 -4.77
CA GLU A 142 -23.85 11.50 -3.40
C GLU A 142 -22.82 11.02 -2.40
N GLN A 143 -22.61 11.81 -1.35
CA GLN A 143 -21.66 11.51 -0.28
C GLN A 143 -22.40 11.12 1.00
N ASN A 144 -21.88 10.15 1.70
CA ASN A 144 -22.33 9.81 3.05
C ASN A 144 -21.76 10.78 4.10
N VAL A 145 -21.98 10.53 5.40
CA VAL A 145 -21.52 11.38 6.51
C VAL A 145 -19.99 11.52 6.54
N GLU A 146 -19.23 10.53 6.06
CA GLU A 146 -17.77 10.59 5.99
C GLU A 146 -17.26 11.23 4.67
N GLY A 147 -18.16 11.59 3.78
CA GLY A 147 -17.84 12.10 2.44
C GLY A 147 -17.48 11.02 1.43
N LEU A 148 -17.77 9.74 1.72
CA LEU A 148 -17.59 8.64 0.77
C LEU A 148 -18.66 8.69 -0.32
N THR A 149 -18.27 8.47 -1.57
CA THR A 149 -19.17 8.16 -2.67
C THR A 149 -19.32 6.63 -2.81
N ALA A 150 -20.26 6.18 -3.64
CA ALA A 150 -20.39 4.75 -3.94
C ALA A 150 -19.10 4.14 -4.51
N LEU A 151 -18.33 4.92 -5.28
CA LEU A 151 -17.02 4.48 -5.79
C LEU A 151 -16.02 4.25 -4.64
N HIS A 152 -15.93 5.14 -3.67
CA HIS A 152 -15.09 4.92 -2.47
C HIS A 152 -15.51 3.64 -1.75
N ALA A 153 -16.82 3.40 -1.57
CA ALA A 153 -17.33 2.21 -0.91
C ALA A 153 -16.98 0.91 -1.67
N ALA A 154 -17.02 0.91 -3.01
CA ALA A 154 -16.62 -0.21 -3.84
C ALA A 154 -15.11 -0.50 -3.72
N VAL A 155 -14.29 0.56 -3.69
CA VAL A 155 -12.83 0.46 -3.53
C VAL A 155 -12.46 -0.05 -2.15
N GLU A 156 -13.07 0.48 -1.09
CA GLU A 156 -12.86 0.03 0.29
C GLU A 156 -13.23 -1.46 0.46
N GLY A 157 -14.31 -1.90 -0.17
CA GLY A 157 -14.72 -3.31 -0.21
C GLY A 157 -13.85 -4.19 -1.10
N SER A 158 -12.91 -3.62 -1.87
CA SER A 158 -12.08 -4.33 -2.84
C SER A 158 -12.88 -5.12 -3.88
N HIS A 159 -13.90 -4.47 -4.47
CA HIS A 159 -14.79 -5.04 -5.48
C HIS A 159 -14.50 -4.48 -6.88
N PRO A 160 -13.57 -5.04 -7.66
CA PRO A 160 -13.10 -4.49 -8.93
C PRO A 160 -14.20 -4.36 -9.98
N ASP A 161 -15.13 -5.32 -10.06
CA ASP A 161 -16.23 -5.28 -11.02
C ASP A 161 -17.18 -4.11 -10.73
N CYS A 162 -17.47 -3.83 -9.45
CA CYS A 162 -18.28 -2.68 -9.05
C CYS A 162 -17.56 -1.35 -9.31
N VAL A 163 -16.23 -1.32 -9.08
CA VAL A 163 -15.40 -0.16 -9.41
C VAL A 163 -15.45 0.12 -10.90
N GLN A 164 -15.25 -0.90 -11.73
CA GLN A 164 -15.29 -0.76 -13.18
C GLN A 164 -16.65 -0.24 -13.66
N LEU A 165 -17.74 -0.83 -13.16
CA LEU A 165 -19.10 -0.40 -13.48
C LEU A 165 -19.35 1.08 -13.15
N LEU A 166 -18.95 1.53 -11.96
CA LEU A 166 -19.14 2.92 -11.51
C LEU A 166 -18.30 3.90 -12.34
N LEU A 167 -17.06 3.52 -12.70
CA LEU A 167 -16.21 4.33 -13.57
C LEU A 167 -16.81 4.47 -14.98
N GLU A 168 -17.32 3.37 -15.55
CA GLU A 168 -17.99 3.37 -16.86
C GLU A 168 -19.30 4.18 -16.83
N ALA A 169 -19.99 4.20 -15.70
CA ALA A 169 -21.18 5.02 -15.47
C ALA A 169 -20.87 6.51 -15.30
N GLY A 170 -19.59 6.90 -15.21
CA GLY A 170 -19.13 8.29 -15.12
C GLY A 170 -18.94 8.81 -13.70
N SER A 171 -18.77 7.95 -12.70
CA SER A 171 -18.39 8.38 -11.34
C SER A 171 -17.06 9.13 -11.34
N SER A 172 -16.98 10.19 -10.53
CA SER A 172 -15.77 10.99 -10.37
C SER A 172 -14.67 10.20 -9.64
N VAL A 173 -13.61 9.82 -10.37
CA VAL A 173 -12.46 9.09 -9.82
C VAL A 173 -11.68 9.91 -8.79
N ASN A 174 -11.75 11.25 -8.86
CA ASN A 174 -11.02 12.18 -8.01
C ASN A 174 -11.86 12.83 -6.91
N ALA A 175 -13.07 12.32 -6.65
CA ALA A 175 -13.87 12.75 -5.51
C ALA A 175 -13.09 12.57 -4.20
N LEU A 176 -13.27 13.50 -3.25
CA LEU A 176 -12.56 13.51 -1.98
C LEU A 176 -13.51 13.34 -0.82
N THR A 177 -13.12 12.52 0.13
CA THR A 177 -13.81 12.37 1.41
C THR A 177 -13.56 13.57 2.32
N GLN A 178 -14.25 13.63 3.48
CA GLN A 178 -13.96 14.67 4.49
C GLN A 178 -12.51 14.67 4.96
N LYS A 179 -11.82 13.52 4.94
CA LYS A 179 -10.39 13.39 5.24
C LYS A 179 -9.49 13.75 4.05
N LYS A 180 -10.04 14.32 2.96
CA LYS A 180 -9.35 14.60 1.69
C LYS A 180 -8.73 13.36 1.04
N GLN A 181 -9.26 12.19 1.30
CA GLN A 181 -8.82 10.94 0.68
C GLN A 181 -9.58 10.71 -0.61
N SER A 182 -8.86 10.39 -1.69
CA SER A 182 -9.41 9.93 -2.96
C SER A 182 -9.59 8.42 -2.97
N CYS A 183 -10.30 7.88 -3.97
CA CYS A 183 -10.42 6.44 -4.17
C CYS A 183 -9.07 5.74 -4.22
N LEU A 184 -8.03 6.39 -4.79
CA LEU A 184 -6.69 5.83 -4.87
C LEU A 184 -6.00 5.70 -3.48
N HIS A 185 -6.32 6.57 -2.51
CA HIS A 185 -5.88 6.40 -1.13
C HIS A 185 -6.49 5.14 -0.50
N TYR A 186 -7.78 4.88 -0.72
CA TYR A 186 -8.45 3.66 -0.23
C TYR A 186 -7.87 2.40 -0.88
N ALA A 187 -7.61 2.43 -2.19
CA ALA A 187 -6.92 1.34 -2.88
C ALA A 187 -5.52 1.09 -2.30
N ALA A 188 -4.79 2.16 -1.95
CA ALA A 188 -3.46 2.08 -1.34
C ALA A 188 -3.50 1.57 0.11
N LEU A 189 -4.56 1.85 0.86
CA LEU A 189 -4.78 1.30 2.21
C LEU A 189 -5.10 -0.20 2.15
N GLY A 190 -5.92 -0.62 1.17
CA GLY A 190 -6.33 -2.02 0.99
C GLY A 190 -5.33 -2.90 0.24
N GLY A 191 -4.31 -2.31 -0.41
CA GLY A 191 -3.34 -3.03 -1.22
C GLY A 191 -3.91 -3.62 -2.52
N SER A 192 -5.05 -3.12 -2.98
CA SER A 192 -5.76 -3.65 -4.15
C SER A 192 -5.16 -3.15 -5.45
N GLU A 193 -4.22 -3.90 -6.04
CA GLU A 193 -3.51 -3.53 -7.28
C GLU A 193 -4.46 -3.37 -8.48
N ASP A 194 -5.38 -4.32 -8.68
CA ASP A 194 -6.31 -4.29 -9.82
C ASP A 194 -7.22 -3.06 -9.76
N VAL A 195 -7.73 -2.74 -8.56
CA VAL A 195 -8.55 -1.54 -8.33
C VAL A 195 -7.73 -0.27 -8.57
N ALA A 196 -6.51 -0.19 -8.03
CA ALA A 196 -5.64 0.96 -8.24
C ALA A 196 -5.31 1.16 -9.72
N ARG A 197 -5.07 0.08 -10.45
CA ARG A 197 -4.85 0.10 -11.91
C ARG A 197 -6.05 0.67 -12.65
N ALA A 198 -7.27 0.21 -12.32
CA ALA A 198 -8.50 0.71 -12.93
C ALA A 198 -8.69 2.22 -12.65
N LEU A 199 -8.46 2.66 -11.41
CA LEU A 199 -8.56 4.07 -11.03
C LEU A 199 -7.54 4.95 -11.75
N ILE A 200 -6.30 4.51 -11.90
CA ILE A 200 -5.24 5.24 -12.61
C ILE A 200 -5.60 5.35 -14.10
N HIS A 201 -6.07 4.27 -14.72
CA HIS A 201 -6.51 4.28 -16.12
C HIS A 201 -7.70 5.19 -16.36
N ALA A 202 -8.57 5.35 -15.36
CA ALA A 202 -9.71 6.29 -15.39
C ALA A 202 -9.30 7.76 -15.15
N GLY A 203 -8.00 8.06 -15.01
CA GLY A 203 -7.48 9.41 -14.77
C GLY A 203 -7.43 9.82 -13.29
N GLY A 204 -7.31 8.85 -12.40
CA GLY A 204 -7.09 9.08 -10.96
C GLY A 204 -5.78 9.81 -10.70
N HIS A 205 -5.83 10.89 -9.93
CA HIS A 205 -4.64 11.67 -9.58
C HIS A 205 -3.82 10.96 -8.51
N THR A 206 -2.56 10.65 -8.82
CA THR A 206 -1.64 9.87 -7.95
C THR A 206 -1.02 10.69 -6.83
N ASN A 207 -1.04 12.04 -6.92
CA ASN A 207 -0.31 12.95 -6.03
C ASN A 207 -1.21 13.77 -5.09
N ILE A 208 -2.47 13.43 -4.97
CA ILE A 208 -3.37 14.08 -4.00
C ILE A 208 -2.86 13.78 -2.59
N ALA A 209 -2.81 14.81 -1.74
CA ALA A 209 -2.46 14.68 -0.34
C ALA A 209 -3.73 14.68 0.54
N ASP A 210 -3.83 13.75 1.46
CA ASP A 210 -4.90 13.69 2.46
C ASP A 210 -4.69 14.72 3.59
N HIS A 211 -5.52 14.70 4.62
CA HIS A 211 -5.37 15.59 5.79
C HIS A 211 -4.03 15.44 6.54
N GLN A 212 -3.37 14.29 6.41
CA GLN A 212 -2.06 14.03 7.00
C GLN A 212 -0.92 14.44 6.05
N GLY A 213 -1.23 14.99 4.88
CA GLY A 213 -0.28 15.28 3.81
C GLY A 213 0.20 14.02 3.09
N ALA A 214 -0.35 12.85 3.42
CA ALA A 214 0.05 11.59 2.81
C ALA A 214 -0.58 11.44 1.42
N SER A 215 0.23 11.07 0.42
CA SER A 215 -0.22 10.64 -0.90
C SER A 215 -0.53 9.12 -0.90
N PRO A 216 -1.21 8.59 -1.93
CA PRO A 216 -1.36 7.14 -2.10
C PRO A 216 -0.04 6.38 -2.02
N MET A 217 1.06 6.95 -2.54
CA MET A 217 2.41 6.38 -2.44
C MET A 217 2.86 6.20 -0.98
N HIS A 218 2.65 7.21 -0.12
CA HIS A 218 2.97 7.11 1.31
C HIS A 218 2.22 5.96 1.99
N LEU A 219 0.94 5.78 1.65
CA LEU A 219 0.11 4.71 2.21
C LEU A 219 0.57 3.33 1.73
N ALA A 220 0.81 3.18 0.42
CA ALA A 220 1.31 1.93 -0.16
C ALA A 220 2.65 1.51 0.46
N VAL A 221 3.58 2.44 0.67
CA VAL A 221 4.86 2.19 1.33
C VAL A 221 4.67 1.83 2.80
N ARG A 222 3.84 2.60 3.54
CA ARG A 222 3.58 2.35 4.97
C ARG A 222 3.06 0.95 5.25
N HIS A 223 2.21 0.43 4.36
CA HIS A 223 1.59 -0.90 4.47
C HIS A 223 2.36 -2.01 3.76
N ASN A 224 3.54 -1.71 3.20
CA ASN A 224 4.40 -2.67 2.51
C ASN A 224 3.72 -3.38 1.33
N PHE A 225 3.19 -2.61 0.39
CA PHE A 225 2.59 -3.13 -0.85
C PHE A 225 3.51 -2.87 -2.07
N PRO A 226 4.55 -3.68 -2.29
CA PRO A 226 5.55 -3.41 -3.33
C PRO A 226 4.98 -3.39 -4.75
N ALA A 227 4.02 -4.27 -5.07
CA ALA A 227 3.38 -4.28 -6.38
C ALA A 227 2.62 -2.97 -6.65
N LEU A 228 1.93 -2.45 -5.64
CA LEU A 228 1.22 -1.18 -5.74
C LEU A 228 2.18 0.01 -5.80
N VAL A 229 3.30 -0.04 -5.06
CA VAL A 229 4.37 0.97 -5.15
C VAL A 229 4.92 1.02 -6.58
N GLN A 230 5.20 -0.13 -7.20
CA GLN A 230 5.66 -0.18 -8.60
C GLN A 230 4.63 0.41 -9.56
N LEU A 231 3.35 0.06 -9.39
CA LEU A 231 2.27 0.61 -10.20
C LEU A 231 2.18 2.14 -10.09
N LEU A 232 2.35 2.70 -8.89
CA LEU A 232 2.34 4.15 -8.68
C LEU A 232 3.59 4.84 -9.25
N ILE A 233 4.76 4.18 -9.21
CA ILE A 233 5.98 4.64 -9.89
C ILE A 233 5.74 4.73 -11.39
N ASP A 234 5.22 3.67 -11.99
CA ASP A 234 4.95 3.59 -13.43
C ASP A 234 3.90 4.63 -13.88
N ALA A 235 2.98 4.99 -12.99
CA ALA A 235 1.98 6.03 -13.20
C ALA A 235 2.53 7.47 -13.01
N GLY A 236 3.82 7.63 -12.72
CA GLY A 236 4.45 8.95 -12.58
C GLY A 236 4.13 9.67 -11.28
N SER A 237 3.92 8.93 -10.18
CA SER A 237 3.77 9.54 -8.85
C SER A 237 5.01 10.32 -8.44
N ASP A 238 4.81 11.41 -7.70
CA ASP A 238 5.90 12.17 -7.08
C ASP A 238 6.49 11.35 -5.91
N LEU A 239 7.70 10.85 -6.11
CA LEU A 239 8.40 10.01 -5.15
C LEU A 239 9.09 10.81 -4.04
N ASP A 240 9.23 12.13 -4.24
CA ASP A 240 9.82 13.07 -3.29
C ASP A 240 8.75 13.88 -2.53
N ALA A 241 7.47 13.61 -2.76
CA ALA A 241 6.37 14.21 -2.00
C ALA A 241 6.57 13.97 -0.50
N THR A 242 6.17 14.95 0.31
CA THR A 242 6.33 14.89 1.77
C THR A 242 5.00 15.00 2.48
N ASP A 243 4.83 14.19 3.52
CA ASP A 243 3.67 14.25 4.41
C ASP A 243 3.77 15.43 5.41
N ASN A 244 2.79 15.56 6.31
CA ASN A 244 2.80 16.58 7.35
C ASN A 244 3.96 16.44 8.36
N ARG A 245 4.67 15.31 8.39
CA ARG A 245 5.91 15.09 9.15
C ARG A 245 7.15 15.39 8.32
N GLN A 246 6.99 15.90 7.09
CA GLN A 246 8.03 16.06 6.08
C GLN A 246 8.75 14.74 5.74
N GLN A 247 8.08 13.60 5.94
CA GLN A 247 8.61 12.30 5.55
C GLN A 247 8.29 12.02 4.08
N THR A 248 9.28 11.58 3.32
CA THR A 248 9.09 11.04 1.97
C THR A 248 8.78 9.54 2.03
N PRO A 249 8.30 8.91 0.94
CA PRO A 249 8.17 7.46 0.87
C PRO A 249 9.45 6.71 1.27
N LEU A 250 10.63 7.22 0.89
CA LEU A 250 11.90 6.61 1.29
C LEU A 250 12.17 6.70 2.81
N HIS A 251 11.75 7.77 3.49
CA HIS A 251 11.85 7.84 4.95
C HIS A 251 10.99 6.74 5.61
N LEU A 252 9.78 6.52 5.11
CA LEU A 252 8.90 5.46 5.61
C LEU A 252 9.48 4.06 5.35
N ALA A 253 10.01 3.82 4.15
CA ALA A 253 10.68 2.56 3.83
C ALA A 253 11.91 2.33 4.73
N ALA A 254 12.66 3.40 5.04
CA ALA A 254 13.82 3.34 5.93
C ALA A 254 13.45 3.12 7.40
N GLU A 255 12.33 3.67 7.87
CA GLU A 255 11.82 3.47 9.23
C GLU A 255 11.39 2.02 9.47
N HIS A 256 10.74 1.40 8.49
CA HIS A 256 10.16 0.05 8.59
C HIS A 256 11.01 -1.07 8.01
N ALA A 257 12.19 -0.79 7.50
CA ALA A 257 13.11 -1.77 6.86
C ALA A 257 12.55 -2.46 5.59
N TRP A 258 11.71 -1.77 4.82
CA TRP A 258 11.16 -2.28 3.57
C TRP A 258 12.20 -2.25 2.44
N GLN A 259 13.06 -3.27 2.35
CA GLN A 259 14.19 -3.31 1.42
C GLN A 259 13.77 -3.32 -0.05
N ASP A 260 12.71 -4.07 -0.39
CA ASP A 260 12.22 -4.17 -1.77
C ASP A 260 11.67 -2.83 -2.25
N ILE A 261 10.88 -2.16 -1.41
CA ILE A 261 10.35 -0.83 -1.72
C ILE A 261 11.47 0.22 -1.79
N ALA A 262 12.41 0.19 -0.84
CA ALA A 262 13.55 1.09 -0.87
C ALA A 262 14.38 0.91 -2.15
N GLU A 263 14.61 -0.34 -2.60
CA GLU A 263 15.28 -0.63 -3.86
C GLU A 263 14.56 0.01 -5.05
N MET A 264 13.23 -0.18 -5.15
CA MET A 264 12.43 0.42 -6.22
C MET A 264 12.58 1.94 -6.25
N LEU A 265 12.45 2.60 -5.09
CA LEU A 265 12.59 4.04 -4.97
C LEU A 265 14.01 4.52 -5.32
N LEU A 266 15.04 3.82 -4.85
CA LEU A 266 16.44 4.17 -5.14
C LEU A 266 16.80 3.97 -6.61
N VAL A 267 16.29 2.94 -7.27
CA VAL A 267 16.55 2.70 -8.71
C VAL A 267 15.94 3.82 -9.57
N THR A 268 14.84 4.41 -9.16
CA THR A 268 14.19 5.52 -9.88
C THR A 268 14.85 6.88 -9.69
N GLY A 269 15.75 7.03 -8.71
CA GLY A 269 16.53 8.27 -8.57
C GLY A 269 15.89 9.33 -7.68
N VAL A 270 15.38 8.94 -6.50
CA VAL A 270 14.79 9.86 -5.51
C VAL A 270 15.81 10.78 -4.86
N ASN A 271 15.36 11.92 -4.34
CA ASN A 271 16.21 12.90 -3.65
C ASN A 271 16.56 12.44 -2.22
N LEU A 272 17.80 12.00 -2.02
CA LEU A 272 18.30 11.48 -0.75
C LEU A 272 18.56 12.55 0.32
N ASN A 273 18.53 13.84 -0.07
CA ASN A 273 18.89 14.97 0.82
C ASN A 273 17.69 15.59 1.54
N LEU A 274 16.48 15.13 1.23
CA LEU A 274 15.26 15.60 1.90
C LEU A 274 15.30 15.23 3.39
N ARG A 275 14.80 16.13 4.22
CA ARG A 275 14.81 15.99 5.68
C ARG A 275 13.41 16.02 6.24
N ASP A 276 13.17 15.15 7.21
CA ASP A 276 11.93 15.14 7.97
C ASP A 276 11.87 16.33 8.97
N LYS A 277 10.77 16.47 9.68
CA LYS A 277 10.60 17.52 10.73
C LYS A 277 11.65 17.46 11.85
N GLN A 278 12.33 16.34 12.03
CA GLN A 278 13.44 16.20 12.99
C GLN A 278 14.79 16.55 12.36
N GLY A 279 14.81 17.01 11.11
CA GLY A 279 16.02 17.31 10.35
C GLY A 279 16.80 16.09 9.89
N LYS A 280 16.18 14.88 9.90
CA LYS A 280 16.82 13.62 9.53
C LYS A 280 16.56 13.28 8.07
N THR A 281 17.60 12.82 7.37
CA THR A 281 17.47 12.19 6.05
C THR A 281 17.05 10.72 6.19
N ALA A 282 16.58 10.10 5.12
CA ALA A 282 16.25 8.66 5.10
C ALA A 282 17.44 7.78 5.53
N LEU A 283 18.67 8.16 5.16
CA LEU A 283 19.90 7.51 5.64
C LEU A 283 20.03 7.58 7.16
N ALA A 284 19.81 8.75 7.75
CA ALA A 284 19.89 8.92 9.21
C ALA A 284 18.79 8.15 9.95
N VAL A 285 17.59 8.04 9.36
CA VAL A 285 16.49 7.22 9.90
C VAL A 285 16.87 5.74 9.88
N ALA A 286 17.36 5.21 8.75
CA ALA A 286 17.82 3.83 8.62
C ALA A 286 18.96 3.50 9.61
N ALA A 287 19.92 4.41 9.78
CA ALA A 287 21.04 4.24 10.69
C ALA A 287 20.57 4.19 12.16
N ARG A 288 19.70 5.09 12.58
CA ARG A 288 19.14 5.12 13.94
C ARG A 288 18.34 3.85 14.27
N SER A 289 17.62 3.32 13.30
CA SER A 289 16.83 2.09 13.46
C SER A 289 17.65 0.81 13.29
N ASN A 290 18.98 0.93 13.13
CA ASN A 290 19.93 -0.18 12.92
C ASN A 290 19.61 -1.09 11.72
N HIS A 291 19.04 -0.51 10.65
CA HIS A 291 18.70 -1.24 9.41
C HIS A 291 19.90 -1.29 8.46
N ILE A 292 20.84 -2.21 8.74
CA ILE A 292 22.14 -2.33 8.09
C ILE A 292 22.05 -2.36 6.56
N SER A 293 21.22 -3.24 6.01
CA SER A 293 21.08 -3.39 4.56
C SER A 293 20.58 -2.10 3.89
N LEU A 294 19.64 -1.38 4.52
CA LEU A 294 19.13 -0.13 3.98
C LEU A 294 20.16 1.00 4.00
N VAL A 295 20.96 1.08 5.07
CA VAL A 295 22.06 2.05 5.12
C VAL A 295 23.02 1.81 3.95
N ASP A 296 23.42 0.54 3.72
CA ASP A 296 24.32 0.20 2.63
C ASP A 296 23.71 0.52 1.25
N MET A 297 22.41 0.22 1.05
CA MET A 297 21.69 0.53 -0.18
C MET A 297 21.62 2.03 -0.45
N ILE A 298 21.26 2.83 0.54
CA ILE A 298 21.14 4.29 0.39
C ILE A 298 22.52 4.91 0.09
N ILE A 299 23.58 4.47 0.76
CA ILE A 299 24.95 4.98 0.49
C ILE A 299 25.41 4.58 -0.91
N LYS A 300 25.14 3.36 -1.38
CA LYS A 300 25.44 2.94 -2.75
C LYS A 300 24.72 3.81 -3.78
N ALA A 301 23.43 4.10 -3.54
CA ALA A 301 22.64 4.95 -4.42
C ALA A 301 23.17 6.40 -4.45
N ASP A 302 23.47 7.01 -3.31
CA ASP A 302 24.02 8.37 -3.23
C ASP A 302 25.33 8.50 -4.00
N ARG A 303 26.22 7.54 -3.84
CA ARG A 303 27.49 7.48 -4.56
C ARG A 303 27.30 7.30 -6.08
N LEU A 304 26.35 6.47 -6.48
CA LEU A 304 26.02 6.31 -7.90
C LEU A 304 25.46 7.61 -8.49
N TYR A 305 24.50 8.27 -7.84
CA TYR A 305 23.91 9.51 -8.33
C TYR A 305 24.96 10.62 -8.48
N LYS A 306 25.91 10.69 -7.53
CA LYS A 306 27.01 11.61 -7.62
C LYS A 306 27.90 11.30 -8.83
N TRP A 307 28.30 10.03 -9.00
CA TRP A 307 29.12 9.59 -10.13
C TRP A 307 28.43 9.86 -11.48
N GLU A 308 27.13 9.57 -11.59
CA GLU A 308 26.34 9.84 -12.79
C GLU A 308 26.29 11.33 -13.12
N LYS A 309 26.14 12.19 -12.11
CA LYS A 309 26.12 13.63 -12.29
C LYS A 309 27.46 14.16 -12.84
N ASP A 310 28.57 13.61 -12.37
CA ASP A 310 29.91 14.03 -12.77
C ASP A 310 30.29 13.47 -14.15
N HIS A 311 29.61 12.40 -14.63
CA HIS A 311 29.93 11.68 -15.86
C HIS A 311 28.83 11.75 -16.94
N VAL A 312 27.89 12.70 -16.85
CA VAL A 312 26.75 12.89 -17.79
C VAL A 312 27.17 12.98 -19.27
N LEU A 313 28.42 13.32 -19.56
CA LEU A 313 28.95 13.40 -20.93
C LEU A 313 29.27 12.05 -21.59
N CYS A 314 29.17 10.92 -20.88
CA CYS A 314 29.61 9.60 -21.37
C CYS A 314 28.46 8.58 -21.57
N ARG A 315 27.21 8.90 -21.27
CA ARG A 315 26.09 7.99 -21.54
C ARG A 315 25.58 8.18 -22.96
N ASP A 316 25.76 7.15 -23.80
CA ASP A 316 25.00 7.00 -25.04
C ASP A 316 23.52 6.70 -24.64
N PRO A 317 22.54 7.56 -25.00
CA PRO A 317 21.12 7.32 -24.72
C PRO A 317 20.58 6.04 -25.36
N ARG A 318 21.38 5.36 -26.19
CA ARG A 318 21.00 4.16 -26.93
C ARG A 318 21.64 2.88 -26.42
N ASP A 319 22.36 2.91 -25.28
CA ASP A 319 22.87 1.68 -24.70
C ASP A 319 21.73 0.92 -24.02
N PRO A 320 21.15 -0.12 -24.67
CA PRO A 320 20.09 -0.95 -24.09
C PRO A 320 20.64 -1.98 -23.10
N SER A 321 21.93 -1.94 -22.79
CA SER A 321 22.48 -2.73 -21.69
C SER A 321 22.03 -2.15 -20.35
N GLY A 322 20.72 -2.10 -20.15
CA GLY A 322 20.08 -2.00 -18.85
C GLY A 322 20.53 -3.17 -18.00
N LYS A 323 21.81 -3.15 -17.56
CA LYS A 323 22.24 -3.98 -16.46
C LYS A 323 21.24 -3.71 -15.36
N ASN A 324 20.54 -4.74 -14.90
CA ASN A 324 19.62 -4.66 -13.79
C ASN A 324 20.34 -3.96 -12.63
N LEU A 325 20.13 -2.64 -12.53
CA LEU A 325 20.72 -1.85 -11.45
C LEU A 325 20.14 -2.37 -10.15
N THR A 326 20.98 -2.78 -9.24
CA THR A 326 20.56 -3.21 -7.89
C THR A 326 21.51 -2.67 -6.85
N PHE A 327 20.94 -2.20 -5.74
CA PHE A 327 21.69 -1.76 -4.56
C PHE A 327 21.72 -2.84 -3.47
N LYS A 328 20.99 -3.94 -3.67
CA LYS A 328 21.08 -5.15 -2.83
C LYS A 328 22.44 -5.81 -2.99
N GLN A 329 22.70 -6.80 -2.17
CA GLN A 329 23.97 -7.51 -2.19
C GLN A 329 24.19 -8.18 -3.55
N ASP A 330 25.31 -7.86 -4.21
CA ASP A 330 25.65 -8.46 -5.50
C ASP A 330 26.16 -9.89 -5.30
N HIS A 331 25.49 -10.87 -5.89
CA HIS A 331 25.82 -12.30 -5.78
C HIS A 331 26.62 -12.83 -6.99
N ARG A 332 27.20 -11.96 -7.84
CA ARG A 332 28.02 -12.41 -8.98
C ARG A 332 29.27 -13.16 -8.48
N GLN A 333 29.61 -14.26 -9.14
CA GLN A 333 30.77 -15.09 -8.75
C GLN A 333 32.08 -14.31 -8.67
N GLU A 334 32.29 -13.35 -9.57
CA GLU A 334 33.49 -12.51 -9.61
C GLU A 334 33.63 -11.61 -8.35
N THR A 335 32.51 -11.10 -7.83
CA THR A 335 32.51 -10.28 -6.61
C THR A 335 32.64 -11.13 -5.37
N GLN A 336 32.14 -12.36 -5.32
CA GLN A 336 32.24 -13.24 -4.16
C GLN A 336 33.69 -13.59 -3.79
N GLN A 337 34.56 -13.83 -4.78
CA GLN A 337 35.98 -14.07 -4.51
C GLN A 337 36.63 -12.84 -3.85
N PHE A 338 36.26 -11.64 -4.31
CA PHE A 338 36.79 -10.40 -3.76
C PHE A 338 36.28 -10.12 -2.34
N HIS A 339 35.05 -10.53 -2.02
CA HIS A 339 34.48 -10.39 -0.66
C HIS A 339 35.35 -11.04 0.41
N SER A 340 35.92 -12.23 0.16
CA SER A 340 36.79 -12.92 1.10
C SER A 340 38.12 -12.17 1.34
N VAL A 341 38.64 -11.51 0.30
CA VAL A 341 39.83 -10.66 0.40
C VAL A 341 39.52 -9.40 1.21
N LEU A 342 38.43 -8.74 0.94
CA LEU A 342 37.99 -7.54 1.65
C LEU A 342 37.67 -7.82 3.12
N TRP A 343 37.03 -8.97 3.44
CA TRP A 343 36.85 -9.40 4.83
C TRP A 343 38.15 -9.59 5.56
N ARG A 344 39.13 -10.28 4.97
CA ARG A 344 40.45 -10.44 5.56
C ARG A 344 41.18 -9.12 5.78
N LEU A 345 41.05 -8.20 4.81
CA LEU A 345 41.61 -6.85 4.91
C LEU A 345 41.02 -6.10 6.10
N ALA A 346 39.69 -6.05 6.19
CA ALA A 346 38.96 -5.34 7.25
C ALA A 346 39.19 -5.95 8.64
N SER A 347 39.16 -7.31 8.74
CA SER A 347 39.18 -7.99 10.03
C SER A 347 40.59 -8.21 10.64
N ARG A 348 41.63 -8.28 9.79
CA ARG A 348 42.98 -8.66 10.23
C ARG A 348 44.06 -7.61 10.00
N HIS A 349 43.87 -6.72 9.04
CA HIS A 349 44.94 -5.84 8.57
C HIS A 349 44.67 -4.35 8.76
N LEU A 350 43.42 -3.90 8.69
CA LEU A 350 43.04 -2.51 8.95
C LEU A 350 42.90 -2.26 10.45
N ARG A 351 43.46 -1.16 10.92
CA ARG A 351 43.27 -0.67 12.31
C ARG A 351 41.89 0.02 12.43
N PRO A 352 41.36 0.16 13.64
CA PRO A 352 40.00 0.69 13.86
C PRO A 352 39.68 2.01 13.19
N GLN A 353 40.67 2.91 12.99
CA GLN A 353 40.45 4.22 12.34
C GLN A 353 40.87 4.27 10.86
N GLU A 354 41.56 3.23 10.37
CA GLU A 354 42.09 3.23 8.99
C GLU A 354 40.99 3.07 7.96
N TRP A 355 39.89 2.35 8.27
CA TRP A 355 38.77 2.23 7.36
C TRP A 355 38.10 3.58 7.08
N LYS A 356 38.04 4.51 8.07
CA LYS A 356 37.52 5.86 7.87
C LYS A 356 38.42 6.65 6.93
N LYS A 357 39.74 6.55 7.08
CA LYS A 357 40.70 7.20 6.19
C LYS A 357 40.52 6.72 4.74
N LEU A 358 40.36 5.40 4.54
CA LEU A 358 40.04 4.84 3.22
C LEU A 358 38.71 5.36 2.68
N ALA A 359 37.66 5.40 3.51
CA ALA A 359 36.37 5.93 3.12
C ALA A 359 36.49 7.36 2.59
N TYR A 360 37.19 8.23 3.32
CA TYR A 360 37.40 9.63 2.88
C TYR A 360 38.27 9.72 1.61
N CYS A 361 39.29 8.87 1.43
CA CYS A 361 40.04 8.78 0.19
C CYS A 361 39.19 8.41 -1.02
N TRP A 362 38.09 7.66 -0.80
CA TRP A 362 37.14 7.24 -1.82
C TRP A 362 35.86 8.08 -1.83
N GLU A 363 35.94 9.30 -1.32
CA GLU A 363 34.85 10.29 -1.34
C GLU A 363 33.56 9.88 -0.62
N PHE A 364 33.65 9.02 0.40
CA PHE A 364 32.52 8.87 1.31
C PHE A 364 32.30 10.16 2.10
N THR A 365 31.07 10.60 2.21
CA THR A 365 30.73 11.76 3.01
C THR A 365 30.81 11.46 4.51
N GLU A 366 30.91 12.51 5.33
CA GLU A 366 30.87 12.36 6.79
C GLU A 366 29.56 11.67 7.24
N ALA A 367 28.43 11.97 6.58
CA ALA A 367 27.16 11.34 6.84
C ALA A 367 27.19 9.82 6.56
N HIS A 368 27.86 9.38 5.50
CA HIS A 368 28.03 7.96 5.18
C HIS A 368 28.85 7.24 6.26
N VAL A 369 29.99 7.81 6.63
CA VAL A 369 30.88 7.26 7.65
C VAL A 369 30.17 7.18 9.01
N HIS A 370 29.45 8.24 9.38
CA HIS A 370 28.66 8.30 10.61
C HIS A 370 27.53 7.28 10.62
N ALA A 371 26.79 7.12 9.50
CA ALA A 371 25.70 6.14 9.39
C ALA A 371 26.20 4.70 9.52
N ILE A 372 27.39 4.37 8.95
CA ILE A 372 28.01 3.05 9.11
C ILE A 372 28.45 2.83 10.54
N GLU A 373 29.09 3.84 11.16
CA GLU A 373 29.63 3.76 12.52
C GLU A 373 28.55 3.65 13.59
N GLN A 374 27.41 4.30 13.38
CA GLN A 374 26.28 4.29 14.31
C GLN A 374 25.69 2.91 14.51
N GLN A 375 25.87 2.01 13.55
CA GLN A 375 25.30 0.66 13.61
C GLN A 375 26.11 -0.27 14.48
N TRP A 376 25.50 -0.75 15.54
CA TRP A 376 26.14 -1.64 16.45
C TRP A 376 25.98 -3.11 16.01
N THR A 377 27.09 -3.80 15.79
CA THR A 377 27.14 -5.20 15.33
C THR A 377 27.89 -6.12 16.32
N GLY A 378 28.24 -5.60 17.50
CA GLY A 378 28.95 -6.33 18.54
C GLY A 378 30.29 -5.71 18.95
N ILE A 379 31.05 -6.40 19.80
CA ILE A 379 32.33 -5.91 20.38
C ILE A 379 33.41 -5.60 19.33
N LYS A 380 33.36 -6.25 18.16
CA LYS A 380 34.27 -6.01 17.02
C LYS A 380 33.62 -5.27 15.87
N SER A 381 32.64 -4.40 16.14
CA SER A 381 31.89 -3.63 15.13
C SER A 381 32.79 -2.92 14.11
N TYR A 382 33.98 -2.43 14.51
CA TYR A 382 34.88 -1.75 13.59
C TYR A 382 35.33 -2.63 12.41
N GLN A 383 35.43 -3.95 12.58
CA GLN A 383 35.80 -4.89 11.51
C GLN A 383 34.64 -4.99 10.47
N GLU A 384 33.43 -5.07 10.95
CA GLU A 384 32.24 -5.11 10.11
C GLU A 384 31.99 -3.77 9.42
N HIS A 385 32.18 -2.65 10.13
CA HIS A 385 32.09 -1.30 9.54
C HIS A 385 33.08 -1.15 8.38
N GLY A 386 34.35 -1.56 8.59
CA GLY A 386 35.37 -1.54 7.56
C GLY A 386 35.02 -2.45 6.37
N HIS A 387 34.54 -3.65 6.64
CA HIS A 387 34.13 -4.59 5.59
C HIS A 387 32.95 -4.07 4.76
N ARG A 388 31.90 -3.55 5.41
CA ARG A 388 30.74 -2.97 4.72
C ARG A 388 31.14 -1.78 3.87
N MET A 389 31.94 -0.86 4.41
CA MET A 389 32.48 0.26 3.63
C MET A 389 33.21 -0.21 2.38
N LEU A 390 34.04 -1.27 2.49
CA LEU A 390 34.75 -1.88 1.35
C LEU A 390 33.79 -2.51 0.33
N LEU A 391 32.69 -3.13 0.78
CA LEU A 391 31.68 -3.69 -0.12
C LEU A 391 30.88 -2.58 -0.87
N ILE A 392 30.54 -1.50 -0.18
CA ILE A 392 29.89 -0.34 -0.79
C ILE A 392 30.82 0.30 -1.84
N TRP A 393 32.11 0.45 -1.50
CA TRP A 393 33.13 0.93 -2.42
C TRP A 393 33.26 0.01 -3.64
N LEU A 394 33.35 -1.32 -3.45
CA LEU A 394 33.46 -2.30 -4.54
C LEU A 394 32.27 -2.22 -5.51
N HIS A 395 31.06 -2.01 -4.98
CA HIS A 395 29.85 -1.82 -5.80
C HIS A 395 30.01 -0.62 -6.75
N GLY A 396 30.51 0.52 -6.25
CA GLY A 396 30.77 1.70 -7.09
C GLY A 396 31.83 1.45 -8.16
N VAL A 397 32.94 0.81 -7.80
CA VAL A 397 34.03 0.44 -8.72
C VAL A 397 33.52 -0.51 -9.84
N ALA A 398 32.69 -1.48 -9.47
CA ALA A 398 32.09 -2.42 -10.43
C ALA A 398 31.16 -1.76 -11.43
N ILE A 399 30.35 -0.77 -10.98
CA ILE A 399 29.46 0.01 -11.85
C ILE A 399 30.26 0.92 -12.78
N ALA A 400 31.33 1.57 -12.25
CA ALA A 400 32.20 2.42 -13.03
C ALA A 400 33.04 1.64 -14.06
N GLY A 401 33.06 0.30 -13.99
CA GLY A 401 33.88 -0.55 -14.86
C GLY A 401 35.39 -0.47 -14.59
N GLU A 402 35.76 0.04 -13.41
CA GLU A 402 37.14 0.17 -12.99
C GLU A 402 37.74 -1.17 -12.49
N ASN A 403 39.07 -1.28 -12.53
CA ASN A 403 39.74 -2.46 -11.97
C ASN A 403 39.82 -2.36 -10.44
N PRO A 404 39.13 -3.23 -9.68
CA PRO A 404 39.08 -3.14 -8.23
C PRO A 404 40.46 -3.37 -7.57
N ASN A 405 41.36 -4.18 -8.15
CA ASN A 405 42.70 -4.36 -7.62
C ASN A 405 43.54 -3.09 -7.71
N LYS A 406 43.42 -2.36 -8.84
CA LYS A 406 44.13 -1.09 -9.04
C LYS A 406 43.60 -0.03 -8.08
N ALA A 407 42.28 0.16 -8.03
CA ALA A 407 41.67 1.17 -7.16
C ALA A 407 41.91 0.89 -5.66
N LEU A 408 41.93 -0.38 -5.24
CA LEU A 408 42.28 -0.78 -3.88
C LEU A 408 43.77 -0.49 -3.57
N PHE A 409 44.68 -0.78 -4.49
CA PHE A 409 46.08 -0.47 -4.36
C PHE A 409 46.32 1.03 -4.15
N GLU A 410 45.73 1.86 -4.99
CA GLU A 410 45.83 3.33 -4.93
C GLU A 410 45.29 3.87 -3.59
N GLY A 411 44.14 3.38 -3.11
CA GLY A 411 43.57 3.78 -1.83
C GLY A 411 44.44 3.43 -0.64
N LEU A 412 45.02 2.20 -0.64
CA LEU A 412 45.96 1.77 0.44
C LEU A 412 47.24 2.60 0.41
N MET A 413 47.74 2.96 -0.76
CA MET A 413 48.89 3.85 -0.90
C MET A 413 48.61 5.24 -0.33
N ALA A 414 47.42 5.77 -0.60
CA ALA A 414 47.00 7.08 -0.12
C ALA A 414 46.94 7.18 1.41
N ILE A 415 46.55 6.10 2.09
CA ILE A 415 46.53 6.08 3.58
C ILE A 415 47.89 5.68 4.19
N GLY A 416 48.94 5.51 3.39
CA GLY A 416 50.29 5.18 3.81
C GLY A 416 50.54 3.68 4.09
N ARG A 417 49.61 2.78 3.76
CA ARG A 417 49.73 1.31 3.97
C ARG A 417 50.34 0.63 2.75
N ARG A 418 51.60 0.98 2.45
CA ARG A 418 52.41 0.38 1.33
C ARG A 418 52.58 -1.13 1.49
N ASP A 419 52.77 -1.62 2.72
CA ASP A 419 52.87 -3.03 3.08
C ASP A 419 51.69 -3.86 2.54
N LEU A 420 50.45 -3.37 2.76
CA LEU A 420 49.24 -4.02 2.30
C LEU A 420 49.02 -3.87 0.79
N ALA A 421 49.28 -2.71 0.25
CA ALA A 421 49.16 -2.44 -1.18
C ALA A 421 50.04 -3.40 -2.00
N GLU A 422 51.34 -3.55 -1.63
CA GLU A 422 52.25 -4.47 -2.30
C GLU A 422 51.87 -5.94 -2.15
N SER A 423 51.33 -6.32 -0.98
CA SER A 423 50.84 -7.69 -0.75
C SER A 423 49.69 -8.05 -1.66
N ILE A 424 48.72 -7.13 -1.87
CA ILE A 424 47.57 -7.32 -2.78
C ILE A 424 48.07 -7.40 -4.24
N ARG A 425 48.98 -6.53 -4.66
CA ARG A 425 49.57 -6.53 -6.00
C ARG A 425 50.29 -7.86 -6.30
N LYS A 426 51.07 -8.39 -5.35
CA LYS A 426 51.74 -9.68 -5.51
C LYS A 426 50.76 -10.83 -5.69
N LYS A 427 49.66 -10.84 -4.94
CA LYS A 427 48.61 -11.87 -5.08
C LYS A 427 47.83 -11.77 -6.37
N ALA A 428 47.48 -10.57 -6.80
CA ALA A 428 46.80 -10.35 -8.09
C ALA A 428 47.65 -10.80 -9.29
N ASN A 429 48.98 -10.68 -9.20
CA ASN A 429 49.90 -11.13 -10.26
C ASN A 429 50.21 -12.62 -10.20
N ALA A 430 49.91 -13.31 -9.08
CA ALA A 430 50.14 -14.73 -8.90
C ALA A 430 48.93 -15.61 -9.27
N ASP A 431 47.77 -15.02 -9.62
CA ASP A 431 46.57 -15.75 -10.02
C ASP A 431 46.64 -16.10 -11.53
N PRO A 432 46.63 -17.40 -11.93
CA PRO A 432 46.84 -17.82 -13.33
C PRO A 432 45.74 -17.48 -14.32
N GLY A 433 44.65 -16.84 -13.86
CA GLY A 433 43.44 -16.58 -14.65
C GLY A 433 43.39 -15.28 -15.46
N THR A 434 44.37 -14.36 -15.33
CA THR A 434 44.39 -13.13 -16.13
C THR A 434 45.20 -13.33 -17.43
N PRO A 435 44.59 -13.09 -18.63
CA PRO A 435 45.38 -13.17 -19.87
C PRO A 435 46.49 -12.12 -19.85
N ARG A 436 47.73 -12.56 -19.89
CA ARG A 436 48.92 -11.72 -20.14
C ARG A 436 48.71 -11.01 -21.50
N ARG A 437 48.31 -9.75 -21.51
CA ARG A 437 48.51 -8.92 -22.67
C ARG A 437 50.02 -8.79 -22.88
N CYS A 438 50.54 -9.53 -23.86
CA CYS A 438 51.83 -9.29 -24.43
C CYS A 438 51.88 -7.86 -24.98
N THR A 439 52.64 -6.98 -24.36
CA THR A 439 53.20 -5.80 -25.00
C THR A 439 54.40 -6.32 -25.77
N ALA A 440 54.19 -6.54 -27.04
CA ALA A 440 55.28 -6.58 -28.01
C ALA A 440 55.39 -5.20 -28.66
N MET A 441 56.59 -4.60 -28.47
CA MET A 441 57.24 -3.50 -29.20
C MET A 441 56.47 -2.25 -29.53
#